data_00d29012b26bff5b177d80722ea5001c
#
_entry.id   00d29012b26bff5b177d80722ea5001c
#
_cell.length_a   1.000
_cell.length_b   1.000
_cell.length_c   1.000
_cell.angle_alpha   90.00
_cell.angle_beta   90.00
_cell.angle_gamma   90.00
#
_symmetry.space_group_name_H-M   'P 1'
#
loop_
_entity.id
_entity.type
_entity.pdbx_description
1 polymer ?
#
loop_
_entity_poly.entity_id
_entity_poly.type
_entity_poly.pdbx_seq_one_letter_code
_entity_poly.pdbx_strand_id
1 'polypeptide(L)'
;MASDEKKKALDAAIAKLEKDFGKGTVMKLGEGSHVAVETVPTGCLSLDLALGLGGVPKGRVIEVYGPESSGKTTVTLHMIAEVQKRGGIAGFIDAEHALDPVYAKKIGVDIDELYISQPDSGDQALEIAETMVRSGACLLYTSPSPRDKRQS
;
A
#
# COMPACT_ATOMS: atom_id res chain seq x y z
N MET A 1 30.65 -19.75 21.36
CA MET A 1 31.36 -18.51 20.98
C MET A 1 32.15 -18.79 19.71
N ALA A 2 31.97 -18.01 18.65
CA ALA A 2 32.83 -18.11 17.46
C ALA A 2 34.22 -17.65 17.89
N SER A 3 35.28 -18.39 17.52
CA SER A 3 36.66 -18.01 17.86
C SER A 3 37.01 -16.67 17.20
N ASP A 4 37.84 -15.85 17.86
CA ASP A 4 38.25 -14.53 17.33
C ASP A 4 38.91 -14.61 15.94
N GLU A 5 39.53 -15.74 15.62
CA GLU A 5 40.11 -16.01 14.30
C GLU A 5 39.03 -16.12 13.21
N LYS A 6 37.89 -16.79 13.48
CA LYS A 6 36.80 -16.89 12.52
C LYS A 6 36.17 -15.55 12.27
N LYS A 7 36.08 -14.71 13.30
CA LYS A 7 35.52 -13.36 13.19
C LYS A 7 36.44 -12.45 12.36
N LYS A 8 37.75 -12.49 12.58
CA LYS A 8 38.72 -11.76 11.74
C LYS A 8 38.72 -12.20 10.29
N ALA A 9 38.59 -13.51 10.03
CA ALA A 9 38.50 -14.03 8.68
C ALA A 9 37.20 -13.56 7.96
N LEU A 10 36.08 -13.52 8.67
CA LEU A 10 34.82 -12.99 8.14
C LEU A 10 34.90 -11.50 7.86
N ASP A 11 35.46 -10.71 8.77
CA ASP A 11 35.62 -9.26 8.60
C ASP A 11 36.54 -8.94 7.38
N ALA A 12 37.59 -9.72 7.17
CA ALA A 12 38.46 -9.59 5.99
C ALA A 12 37.71 -9.95 4.67
N ALA A 13 36.87 -10.96 4.71
CA ALA A 13 36.05 -11.34 3.55
C ALA A 13 35.00 -10.25 3.23
N ILE A 14 34.36 -9.68 4.25
CA ILE A 14 33.39 -8.58 4.09
C ILE A 14 34.10 -7.35 3.50
N ALA A 15 35.30 -6.97 4.02
CA ALA A 15 36.04 -5.84 3.50
C ALA A 15 36.43 -6.01 2.02
N LYS A 16 36.72 -7.24 1.59
CA LYS A 16 37.00 -7.53 0.18
C LYS A 16 35.71 -7.39 -0.67
N LEU A 17 34.61 -7.90 -0.20
CA LEU A 17 33.31 -7.77 -0.90
C LEU A 17 32.87 -6.30 -1.03
N GLU A 18 33.06 -5.50 0.02
CA GLU A 18 32.77 -4.06 -0.02
C GLU A 18 33.69 -3.29 -0.99
N LYS A 19 34.91 -3.74 -1.16
CA LYS A 19 35.85 -3.16 -2.14
C LYS A 19 35.43 -3.50 -3.58
N ASP A 20 35.00 -4.71 -3.82
CA ASP A 20 34.66 -5.22 -5.15
C ASP A 20 33.24 -4.79 -5.61
N PHE A 21 32.29 -4.68 -4.69
CA PHE A 21 30.87 -4.44 -4.98
C PHE A 21 30.28 -3.18 -4.34
N GLY A 22 31.03 -2.45 -3.54
CA GLY A 22 30.61 -1.24 -2.85
C GLY A 22 30.24 -1.46 -1.38
N LYS A 23 30.24 -0.37 -0.61
CA LYS A 23 29.89 -0.38 0.82
C LYS A 23 28.45 -0.82 1.02
N GLY A 24 28.20 -1.66 2.02
CA GLY A 24 26.87 -2.17 2.37
C GLY A 24 26.44 -3.39 1.59
N THR A 25 27.35 -4.01 0.79
CA THR A 25 27.07 -5.27 0.08
C THR A 25 26.77 -6.42 1.04
N VAL A 26 27.39 -6.40 2.21
CA VAL A 26 27.11 -7.32 3.32
C VAL A 26 26.89 -6.49 4.58
N MET A 27 25.75 -6.69 5.23
CA MET A 27 25.42 -6.02 6.49
C MET A 27 24.79 -7.01 7.46
N LYS A 28 24.94 -6.76 8.75
CA LYS A 28 24.17 -7.51 9.72
C LYS A 28 22.72 -6.99 9.75
N LEU A 29 21.77 -7.90 9.76
CA LEU A 29 20.35 -7.56 9.74
C LEU A 29 19.93 -6.62 10.90
N GLY A 30 20.57 -6.74 12.04
CA GLY A 30 20.33 -5.88 13.20
C GLY A 30 21.02 -4.49 13.15
N GLU A 31 21.98 -4.29 12.23
CA GLU A 31 22.68 -3.00 12.02
C GLU A 31 22.09 -2.21 10.86
N GLY A 32 21.20 -2.84 10.05
CA GLY A 32 20.47 -2.17 9.00
C GLY A 32 19.57 -1.08 9.60
N SER A 33 19.67 0.16 9.11
CA SER A 33 18.70 1.18 9.45
C SER A 33 17.32 0.64 9.12
N HIS A 34 16.42 0.54 10.09
CA HIS A 34 15.02 0.32 9.84
C HIS A 34 14.57 1.46 8.92
N VAL A 35 14.45 1.18 7.64
CA VAL A 35 13.84 2.13 6.70
C VAL A 35 12.43 2.34 7.21
N ALA A 36 12.17 3.54 7.72
CA ALA A 36 10.83 3.91 8.16
C ALA A 36 9.91 3.80 6.95
N VAL A 37 9.06 2.79 6.94
CA VAL A 37 8.08 2.59 5.87
C VAL A 37 6.95 3.59 6.10
N GLU A 38 6.76 4.52 5.16
CA GLU A 38 5.59 5.38 5.19
C GLU A 38 4.32 4.57 4.98
N THR A 39 3.30 4.85 5.79
CA THR A 39 2.04 4.12 5.77
C THR A 39 0.84 5.02 5.62
N VAL A 40 -0.25 4.44 5.13
CA VAL A 40 -1.60 4.99 5.15
C VAL A 40 -2.39 4.22 6.21
N PRO A 41 -2.93 4.87 7.24
CA PRO A 41 -3.78 4.21 8.22
C PRO A 41 -5.04 3.65 7.57
N THR A 42 -5.55 2.57 8.12
CA THR A 42 -6.81 1.98 7.67
C THR A 42 -8.04 2.67 8.26
N GLY A 43 -7.85 3.56 9.25
CA GLY A 43 -8.94 4.15 10.03
C GLY A 43 -9.47 3.24 11.14
N CYS A 44 -8.94 2.02 11.24
CA CYS A 44 -9.28 1.06 12.29
C CYS A 44 -8.03 0.76 13.13
N LEU A 45 -8.00 1.27 14.36
CA LEU A 45 -6.82 1.14 15.24
C LEU A 45 -6.38 -0.30 15.47
N SER A 46 -7.32 -1.22 15.64
CA SER A 46 -6.99 -2.63 15.87
C SER A 46 -6.35 -3.28 14.64
N LEU A 47 -6.78 -2.91 13.44
CA LEU A 47 -6.19 -3.38 12.19
C LEU A 47 -4.80 -2.77 11.99
N ASP A 48 -4.64 -1.48 12.25
CA ASP A 48 -3.36 -0.78 12.13
C ASP A 48 -2.31 -1.37 13.08
N LEU A 49 -2.71 -1.72 14.30
CA LEU A 49 -1.84 -2.41 15.26
C LEU A 49 -1.51 -3.85 14.81
N ALA A 50 -2.48 -4.58 14.28
CA ALA A 50 -2.27 -5.94 13.78
C ALA A 50 -1.33 -6.00 12.57
N LEU A 51 -1.35 -4.97 11.72
CA LEU A 51 -0.41 -4.82 10.60
C LEU A 51 1.03 -4.52 11.05
N GLY A 52 1.23 -4.09 12.30
CA GLY A 52 2.55 -3.85 12.89
C GLY A 52 3.25 -2.58 12.40
N LEU A 53 2.72 -1.90 11.39
CA LEU A 53 3.31 -0.69 10.79
C LEU A 53 2.44 0.56 11.04
N GLY A 54 1.30 0.42 11.71
CA GLY A 54 0.35 1.51 11.91
C GLY A 54 -0.47 1.87 10.67
N GLY A 55 -0.59 0.93 9.72
CA GLY A 55 -1.34 1.08 8.49
C GLY A 55 -0.78 0.25 7.34
N VAL A 56 -1.26 0.47 6.14
CA VAL A 56 -0.77 -0.18 4.92
C VAL A 56 0.41 0.59 4.33
N PRO A 57 1.45 -0.08 3.81
CA PRO A 57 2.64 0.58 3.28
C PRO A 57 2.33 1.36 2.00
N LYS A 58 2.84 2.58 1.88
CA LYS A 58 2.79 3.37 0.64
C LYS A 58 3.66 2.75 -0.46
N GLY A 59 3.29 2.98 -1.70
CA GLY A 59 4.05 2.51 -2.87
C GLY A 59 4.00 1.00 -3.07
N ARG A 60 2.95 0.34 -2.59
CA ARG A 60 2.71 -1.10 -2.75
C ARG A 60 1.31 -1.36 -3.28
N VAL A 61 1.18 -2.42 -4.05
CA VAL A 61 -0.13 -2.98 -4.41
C VAL A 61 -0.59 -3.84 -3.24
N ILE A 62 -1.81 -3.58 -2.76
CA ILE A 62 -2.40 -4.27 -1.62
C ILE A 62 -3.70 -4.91 -2.10
N GLU A 63 -3.80 -6.22 -1.92
CA GLU A 63 -5.02 -6.96 -2.21
C GLU A 63 -5.84 -7.14 -0.93
N VAL A 64 -7.10 -6.70 -0.97
CA VAL A 64 -8.09 -6.94 0.09
C VAL A 64 -9.16 -7.87 -0.47
N TYR A 65 -9.26 -9.07 0.08
CA TYR A 65 -10.18 -10.08 -0.41
C TYR A 65 -11.11 -10.62 0.68
N GLY A 66 -12.23 -11.17 0.28
CA GLY A 66 -13.26 -11.72 1.17
C GLY A 66 -14.58 -11.88 0.43
N PRO A 67 -15.57 -12.55 1.04
CA PRO A 67 -16.90 -12.71 0.45
C PRO A 67 -17.61 -11.37 0.23
N GLU A 68 -18.71 -11.40 -0.50
CA GLU A 68 -19.58 -10.23 -0.63
C GLU A 68 -20.01 -9.71 0.74
N SER A 69 -20.24 -8.40 0.82
CA SER A 69 -20.66 -7.73 2.07
C SER A 69 -19.71 -7.90 3.27
N SER A 70 -18.47 -8.34 3.05
CA SER A 70 -17.47 -8.50 4.12
C SER A 70 -16.80 -7.20 4.57
N GLY A 71 -17.14 -6.07 3.97
CA GLY A 71 -16.60 -4.76 4.34
C GLY A 71 -15.33 -4.33 3.57
N LYS A 72 -14.97 -5.01 2.48
CA LYS A 72 -13.81 -4.63 1.64
C LYS A 72 -13.86 -3.15 1.23
N THR A 73 -14.96 -2.74 0.62
CA THR A 73 -15.18 -1.34 0.19
C THR A 73 -15.20 -0.39 1.38
N THR A 74 -15.77 -0.81 2.51
CA THR A 74 -15.81 0.00 3.74
C THR A 74 -14.40 0.33 4.23
N VAL A 75 -13.52 -0.67 4.33
CA VAL A 75 -12.11 -0.46 4.74
C VAL A 75 -11.41 0.49 3.76
N THR A 76 -11.63 0.31 2.47
CA THR A 76 -11.04 1.15 1.44
C THR A 76 -11.51 2.61 1.54
N LEU A 77 -12.80 2.85 1.79
CA LEU A 77 -13.33 4.20 1.99
C LEU A 77 -12.78 4.86 3.26
N HIS A 78 -12.57 4.11 4.34
CA HIS A 78 -11.87 4.62 5.52
C HIS A 78 -10.43 5.04 5.21
N MET A 79 -9.70 4.23 4.44
CA MET A 79 -8.34 4.59 4.02
C MET A 79 -8.31 5.85 3.15
N ILE A 80 -9.28 6.03 2.24
CA ILE A 80 -9.45 7.25 1.45
C ILE A 80 -9.65 8.44 2.38
N ALA A 81 -10.57 8.34 3.35
CA ALA A 81 -10.81 9.41 4.32
C ALA A 81 -9.54 9.77 5.12
N GLU A 82 -8.75 8.77 5.52
CA GLU A 82 -7.48 8.99 6.24
C GLU A 82 -6.41 9.66 5.37
N VAL A 83 -6.36 9.35 4.07
CA VAL A 83 -5.48 10.04 3.10
C VAL A 83 -5.89 11.50 2.95
N GLN A 84 -7.18 11.76 2.73
CA GLN A 84 -7.71 13.13 2.55
C GLN A 84 -7.51 13.99 3.79
N LYS A 85 -7.74 13.47 5.00
CA LYS A 85 -7.47 14.16 6.27
C LYS A 85 -6.02 14.64 6.42
N ARG A 86 -5.09 13.97 5.75
CA ARG A 86 -3.66 14.30 5.74
C ARG A 86 -3.25 15.18 4.56
N GLY A 87 -4.21 15.71 3.81
CA GLY A 87 -3.99 16.53 2.62
C GLY A 87 -3.53 15.75 1.39
N GLY A 88 -3.68 14.42 1.40
CA GLY A 88 -3.39 13.56 0.26
C GLY A 88 -4.56 13.47 -0.72
N ILE A 89 -4.26 13.11 -1.96
CA ILE A 89 -5.23 12.90 -3.02
C ILE A 89 -5.51 11.40 -3.14
N ALA A 90 -6.78 11.04 -3.33
CA ALA A 90 -7.22 9.68 -3.54
C ALA A 90 -8.01 9.52 -4.84
N GLY A 91 -7.84 8.36 -5.49
CA GLY A 91 -8.61 7.96 -6.65
C GLY A 91 -9.37 6.67 -6.40
N PHE A 92 -10.59 6.58 -6.92
CA PHE A 92 -11.43 5.40 -6.84
C PHE A 92 -11.85 4.97 -8.24
N ILE A 93 -11.53 3.74 -8.63
CA ILE A 93 -11.94 3.16 -9.91
C ILE A 93 -13.08 2.19 -9.62
N ASP A 94 -14.30 2.60 -9.95
CA ASP A 94 -15.55 1.90 -9.64
C ASP A 94 -16.07 1.12 -10.85
N ALA A 95 -15.47 -0.03 -11.12
CA ALA A 95 -15.87 -0.89 -12.24
C ALA A 95 -17.24 -1.59 -12.01
N GLU A 96 -17.75 -1.57 -10.79
CA GLU A 96 -19.04 -2.20 -10.44
C GLU A 96 -20.18 -1.19 -10.36
N HIS A 97 -19.88 0.11 -10.46
CA HIS A 97 -20.86 1.21 -10.28
C HIS A 97 -21.64 1.11 -8.94
N ALA A 98 -20.96 0.66 -7.90
CA ALA A 98 -21.55 0.33 -6.59
C ALA A 98 -21.23 1.34 -5.49
N LEU A 99 -20.45 2.39 -5.77
CA LEU A 99 -20.11 3.41 -4.78
C LEU A 99 -21.35 4.24 -4.43
N ASP A 100 -21.74 4.21 -3.16
CA ASP A 100 -22.76 5.09 -2.59
C ASP A 100 -22.09 6.36 -2.02
N PRO A 101 -22.31 7.54 -2.64
CA PRO A 101 -21.70 8.79 -2.16
C PRO A 101 -22.19 9.20 -0.76
N VAL A 102 -23.44 8.87 -0.42
CA VAL A 102 -24.01 9.19 0.90
C VAL A 102 -23.32 8.37 1.98
N TYR A 103 -23.07 7.09 1.69
CA TYR A 103 -22.33 6.22 2.59
C TYR A 103 -20.87 6.65 2.73
N ALA A 104 -20.19 6.96 1.62
CA ALA A 104 -18.82 7.45 1.62
C ALA A 104 -18.67 8.72 2.48
N LYS A 105 -19.59 9.68 2.33
CA LYS A 105 -19.61 10.90 3.14
C LYS A 105 -19.81 10.61 4.64
N LYS A 106 -20.65 9.64 5.00
CA LYS A 106 -20.86 9.24 6.41
C LYS A 106 -19.60 8.61 7.02
N ILE A 107 -18.80 7.93 6.23
CA ILE A 107 -17.49 7.38 6.65
C ILE A 107 -16.46 8.49 6.88
N GLY A 108 -16.66 9.65 6.26
CA GLY A 108 -15.76 10.79 6.39
C GLY A 108 -14.96 11.08 5.13
N VAL A 109 -15.32 10.48 4.00
CA VAL A 109 -14.73 10.81 2.70
C VAL A 109 -15.24 12.18 2.25
N ASP A 110 -14.32 13.05 1.85
CA ASP A 110 -14.65 14.27 1.11
C ASP A 110 -14.94 13.86 -0.35
N ILE A 111 -16.23 13.82 -0.69
CA ILE A 111 -16.68 13.37 -2.01
C ILE A 111 -16.43 14.42 -3.09
N ASP A 112 -16.26 15.67 -2.73
CA ASP A 112 -15.99 16.77 -3.65
C ASP A 112 -14.51 16.76 -4.12
N GLU A 113 -13.63 16.17 -3.30
CA GLU A 113 -12.20 16.01 -3.57
C GLU A 113 -11.80 14.57 -3.94
N LEU A 114 -12.77 13.66 -4.13
CA LEU A 114 -12.50 12.29 -4.54
C LEU A 114 -12.54 12.15 -6.07
N TYR A 115 -11.43 11.77 -6.67
CA TYR A 115 -11.40 11.43 -8.10
C TYR A 115 -12.00 10.04 -8.32
N ILE A 116 -13.09 9.98 -9.07
CA ILE A 116 -13.76 8.71 -9.41
C ILE A 116 -13.70 8.46 -10.91
N SER A 117 -13.49 7.21 -11.29
CA SER A 117 -13.62 6.72 -12.66
C SER A 117 -14.50 5.48 -12.68
N GLN A 118 -15.37 5.39 -13.68
CA GLN A 118 -16.31 4.28 -13.87
C GLN A 118 -16.08 3.64 -15.25
N PRO A 119 -15.06 2.80 -15.40
CA PRO A 119 -14.73 2.18 -16.67
C PRO A 119 -15.74 1.11 -17.07
N ASP A 120 -15.97 0.96 -18.38
CA ASP A 120 -16.85 -0.06 -18.96
C ASP A 120 -16.20 -1.45 -19.06
N SER A 121 -14.86 -1.51 -18.96
CA SER A 121 -14.11 -2.77 -19.05
C SER A 121 -12.91 -2.81 -18.09
N GLY A 122 -12.47 -4.04 -17.79
CA GLY A 122 -11.27 -4.25 -16.95
C GLY A 122 -10.00 -3.67 -17.56
N ASP A 123 -9.84 -3.77 -18.90
CA ASP A 123 -8.67 -3.22 -19.59
C ASP A 123 -8.62 -1.70 -19.46
N GLN A 124 -9.76 -1.03 -19.65
CA GLN A 124 -9.88 0.40 -19.45
C GLN A 124 -9.59 0.80 -17.98
N ALA A 125 -10.04 0.01 -17.00
CA ALA A 125 -9.75 0.24 -15.59
C ALA A 125 -8.25 0.20 -15.31
N LEU A 126 -7.53 -0.76 -15.90
CA LEU A 126 -6.08 -0.89 -15.74
C LEU A 126 -5.32 0.25 -16.39
N GLU A 127 -5.72 0.69 -17.60
CA GLU A 127 -5.12 1.83 -18.30
C GLU A 127 -5.29 3.14 -17.52
N ILE A 128 -6.50 3.35 -16.96
CA ILE A 128 -6.79 4.49 -16.10
C ILE A 128 -5.92 4.43 -14.83
N ALA A 129 -5.85 3.27 -14.18
CA ALA A 129 -5.03 3.08 -12.98
C ALA A 129 -3.55 3.36 -13.27
N GLU A 130 -2.99 2.82 -14.38
CA GLU A 130 -1.62 3.07 -14.78
C GLU A 130 -1.35 4.56 -15.00
N THR A 131 -2.24 5.24 -15.73
CA THR A 131 -2.10 6.67 -16.03
C THR A 131 -2.12 7.51 -14.75
N MET A 132 -3.05 7.21 -13.84
CA MET A 132 -3.14 7.89 -12.54
C MET A 132 -1.91 7.64 -11.67
N VAL A 133 -1.42 6.40 -11.61
CA VAL A 133 -0.19 6.05 -10.87
C VAL A 133 1.03 6.78 -11.45
N ARG A 134 1.17 6.83 -12.77
CA ARG A 134 2.27 7.53 -13.45
C ARG A 134 2.26 9.03 -13.18
N SER A 135 1.11 9.64 -12.91
CA SER A 135 1.02 11.06 -12.57
C SER A 135 1.73 11.39 -11.25
N GLY A 136 1.86 10.41 -10.36
CA GLY A 136 2.47 10.59 -9.03
C GLY A 136 1.70 11.52 -8.09
N ALA A 137 0.51 11.98 -8.49
CA ALA A 137 -0.26 12.97 -7.72
C ALA A 137 -1.09 12.33 -6.61
N CYS A 138 -1.62 11.13 -6.85
CA CYS A 138 -2.46 10.44 -5.87
C CYS A 138 -1.63 9.56 -4.94
N LEU A 139 -2.00 9.53 -3.67
CA LEU A 139 -1.38 8.68 -2.64
C LEU A 139 -2.06 7.32 -2.49
N LEU A 140 -3.32 7.19 -2.92
CA LEU A 140 -4.10 5.97 -2.83
C LEU A 140 -4.98 5.82 -4.05
N TYR A 141 -4.95 4.63 -4.65
CA TYR A 141 -5.87 4.19 -5.68
C TYR A 141 -6.55 2.92 -5.22
N THR A 142 -7.82 2.77 -5.49
CA THR A 142 -8.57 1.56 -5.19
C THR A 142 -9.44 1.17 -6.36
N SER A 143 -9.55 -0.12 -6.60
CA SER A 143 -10.40 -0.69 -7.63
C SER A 143 -10.92 -2.05 -7.15
N PRO A 144 -12.21 -2.36 -7.32
CA PRO A 144 -12.69 -3.72 -7.18
C PRO A 144 -12.01 -4.63 -8.21
N SER A 145 -11.68 -5.85 -7.79
CA SER A 145 -11.02 -6.80 -8.68
C SER A 145 -12.02 -7.50 -9.60
N PRO A 146 -11.70 -7.74 -10.88
CA PRO A 146 -12.53 -8.55 -11.77
C PRO A 146 -12.78 -9.98 -11.28
N ARG A 147 -12.01 -10.47 -10.29
CA ARG A 147 -12.24 -11.79 -9.67
C ARG A 147 -13.54 -11.85 -8.87
N ASP A 148 -14.01 -10.73 -8.35
CA ASP A 148 -15.26 -10.68 -7.57
C ASP A 148 -16.49 -11.03 -8.43
N LYS A 149 -16.44 -10.86 -9.76
CA LYS A 149 -17.52 -11.19 -10.71
C LYS A 149 -17.62 -12.68 -11.08
N ARG A 150 -16.65 -13.52 -10.70
CA ARG A 150 -16.65 -14.96 -11.06
C ARG A 150 -17.24 -15.89 -10.01
N GLN A 151 -17.74 -15.36 -8.89
CA GLN A 151 -18.32 -16.15 -7.80
C GLN A 151 -19.84 -15.96 -7.64
N SER A 152 -20.49 -15.34 -8.62
CA SER A 152 -21.97 -15.25 -8.70
C SER A 152 -22.53 -16.25 -9.71
#